data_8f91c3f23a057ccea4155ec68a535362
#
_entry.id   8f91c3f23a057ccea4155ec68a535362
#
_cell.length_a   1.000
_cell.length_b   1.000
_cell.length_c   1.000
_cell.angle_alpha   90.00
_cell.angle_beta   90.00
_cell.angle_gamma   90.00
#
_symmetry.space_group_name_H-M   'P 1'
#
loop_
_entity.id
_entity.type
_entity.pdbx_description
1 polymer ?
#
loop_
_entity_poly.entity_id
_entity_poly.type
_entity_poly.pdbx_seq_one_letter_code
_entity_poly.pdbx_strand_id
1 'polypeptide(L)'
;MPRKGPAPKRPIVVDPVYGSPLVSQLVSKILLDGKKTTAQNIVYGAMEGTRAKTGVDPVQTLKKALDNIRPAVEVKSRRVGGATYQVPIEVKPARSTTLAMRWLVTFSRQRREKTMTERMMNELLDESNGLGASVKKREDTHKMAEANRAFAHYRW
;
A
#
# COMPACT_ATOMS: atom_id res chain seq x y z
N MET A 1 -18.16 15.46 13.18
CA MET A 1 -18.72 14.42 12.27
C MET A 1 -19.89 15.02 11.49
N PRO A 2 -20.03 14.77 10.19
CA PRO A 2 -21.17 15.31 9.44
C PRO A 2 -22.46 14.65 9.91
N ARG A 3 -23.49 15.47 10.20
CA ARG A 3 -24.79 14.99 10.70
C ARG A 3 -25.68 14.37 9.62
N LYS A 4 -25.49 14.75 8.34
CA LYS A 4 -26.37 14.37 7.20
C LYS A 4 -25.78 13.29 6.29
N GLY A 5 -24.78 12.57 6.73
CA GLY A 5 -24.16 11.49 5.94
C GLY A 5 -22.63 11.55 5.90
N PRO A 6 -21.97 10.61 5.19
CA PRO A 6 -20.53 10.60 5.06
C PRO A 6 -20.04 11.80 4.25
N ALA A 7 -18.86 12.31 4.58
CA ALA A 7 -18.23 13.39 3.82
C ALA A 7 -18.02 13.00 2.36
N PRO A 8 -18.21 13.91 1.38
CA PRO A 8 -17.98 13.62 -0.03
C PRO A 8 -16.49 13.29 -0.26
N LYS A 9 -16.25 12.25 -1.03
CA LYS A 9 -14.87 11.88 -1.41
C LYS A 9 -14.35 12.86 -2.45
N ARG A 10 -13.18 13.44 -2.18
CA ARG A 10 -12.51 14.30 -3.17
C ARG A 10 -12.03 13.47 -4.36
N PRO A 11 -12.14 13.96 -5.61
CA PRO A 11 -11.54 13.29 -6.76
C PRO A 11 -10.01 13.24 -6.61
N ILE A 12 -9.41 12.15 -7.08
CA ILE A 12 -7.96 12.00 -7.09
C ILE A 12 -7.42 12.80 -8.27
N VAL A 13 -6.58 13.79 -7.99
CA VAL A 13 -5.88 14.55 -9.03
C VAL A 13 -4.82 13.64 -9.66
N VAL A 14 -4.82 13.57 -10.98
CA VAL A 14 -3.84 12.78 -11.75
C VAL A 14 -2.46 13.45 -11.68
N ASP A 15 -1.40 12.65 -11.59
CA ASP A 15 -0.04 13.17 -11.57
C ASP A 15 0.32 13.81 -12.91
N PRO A 16 0.91 15.03 -12.93
CA PRO A 16 1.20 15.75 -14.17
C PRO A 16 2.32 15.12 -15.01
N VAL A 17 3.26 14.38 -14.39
CA VAL A 17 4.41 13.79 -15.08
C VAL A 17 4.06 12.43 -15.68
N TYR A 18 3.46 11.55 -14.88
CA TYR A 18 3.17 10.16 -15.26
C TYR A 18 1.71 9.93 -15.68
N GLY A 19 0.84 10.92 -15.60
CA GLY A 19 -0.58 10.78 -15.95
C GLY A 19 -1.33 9.71 -15.14
N SER A 20 -0.82 9.33 -13.95
CA SER A 20 -1.33 8.21 -13.17
C SER A 20 -1.88 8.64 -11.81
N PRO A 21 -3.12 8.25 -11.47
CA PRO A 21 -3.68 8.50 -10.14
C PRO A 21 -2.96 7.71 -9.03
N LEU A 22 -2.34 6.56 -9.36
CA LEU A 22 -1.58 5.76 -8.40
C LEU A 22 -0.33 6.50 -7.93
N VAL A 23 0.36 7.21 -8.84
CA VAL A 23 1.54 8.03 -8.51
C VAL A 23 1.16 9.15 -7.57
N SER A 24 0.09 9.90 -7.83
CA SER A 24 -0.42 10.94 -6.93
C SER A 24 -0.77 10.41 -5.54
N GLN A 25 -1.37 9.22 -5.48
CA GLN A 25 -1.68 8.57 -4.20
C GLN A 25 -0.40 8.18 -3.45
N LEU A 26 0.61 7.67 -4.15
CA LEU A 26 1.90 7.30 -3.56
C LEU A 26 2.63 8.54 -3.01
N VAL A 27 2.69 9.63 -3.77
CA VAL A 27 3.23 10.92 -3.31
C VAL A 27 2.54 11.38 -2.03
N SER A 28 1.20 11.29 -1.98
CA SER A 28 0.42 11.65 -0.80
C SER A 28 0.68 10.73 0.40
N LYS A 29 1.10 9.49 0.19
CA LYS A 29 1.45 8.53 1.27
C LYS A 29 2.85 8.72 1.82
N ILE A 30 3.79 9.14 0.99
CA ILE A 30 5.17 9.47 1.41
C ILE A 30 5.23 10.81 2.13
N LEU A 31 4.34 11.73 1.78
CA LEU A 31 4.31 13.10 2.30
C LEU A 31 4.43 13.14 3.83
N LEU A 32 5.36 13.98 4.31
CA LEU A 32 5.54 14.35 5.71
C LEU A 32 5.57 15.87 5.80
N ASP A 33 5.01 16.43 6.87
CA ASP A 33 5.05 17.87 7.21
C ASP A 33 4.58 18.80 6.08
N GLY A 34 3.74 18.30 5.16
CA GLY A 34 3.28 19.08 4.01
C GLY A 34 4.32 19.32 2.90
N LYS A 35 5.52 18.72 2.99
CA LYS A 35 6.63 18.91 2.03
C LYS A 35 6.37 18.13 0.72
N LYS A 36 5.38 18.57 -0.05
CA LYS A 36 4.92 17.86 -1.26
C LYS A 36 6.00 17.75 -2.34
N THR A 37 6.77 18.82 -2.57
CA THR A 37 7.85 18.83 -3.58
C THR A 37 8.92 17.78 -3.27
N THR A 38 9.31 17.65 -2.00
CA THR A 38 10.26 16.61 -1.56
C THR A 38 9.70 15.21 -1.79
N ALA A 39 8.41 14.99 -1.48
CA ALA A 39 7.75 13.71 -1.72
C ALA A 39 7.68 13.36 -3.21
N GLN A 40 7.38 14.34 -4.07
CA GLN A 40 7.40 14.18 -5.53
C GLN A 40 8.78 13.80 -6.04
N ASN A 41 9.83 14.51 -5.62
CA ASN A 41 11.21 14.22 -6.02
C ASN A 41 11.64 12.80 -5.63
N ILE A 42 11.25 12.34 -4.43
CA ILE A 42 11.53 10.95 -3.99
C ILE A 42 10.84 9.94 -4.91
N VAL A 43 9.55 10.13 -5.18
CA VAL A 43 8.79 9.20 -6.02
C VAL A 43 9.29 9.19 -7.45
N TYR A 44 9.49 10.37 -8.05
CA TYR A 44 9.97 10.47 -9.43
C TYR A 44 11.37 9.91 -9.59
N GLY A 45 12.28 10.22 -8.67
CA GLY A 45 13.62 9.65 -8.68
C GLY A 45 13.62 8.13 -8.50
N ALA A 46 12.74 7.57 -7.64
CA ALA A 46 12.61 6.14 -7.49
C ALA A 46 12.05 5.48 -8.76
N MET A 47 11.04 6.07 -9.38
CA MET A 47 10.45 5.57 -10.63
C MET A 47 11.45 5.61 -11.80
N GLU A 48 12.19 6.70 -11.95
CA GLU A 48 13.23 6.80 -12.97
C GLU A 48 14.36 5.78 -12.71
N GLY A 49 14.75 5.60 -11.46
CA GLY A 49 15.72 4.55 -11.09
C GLY A 49 15.23 3.13 -11.40
N THR A 50 13.93 2.84 -11.23
CA THR A 50 13.39 1.53 -11.65
C THR A 50 13.44 1.37 -13.15
N ARG A 51 13.11 2.42 -13.92
CA ARG A 51 13.22 2.43 -15.38
C ARG A 51 14.64 2.18 -15.86
N ALA A 52 15.63 2.85 -15.26
CA ALA A 52 17.04 2.69 -15.61
C ALA A 52 17.54 1.26 -15.38
N LYS A 53 17.04 0.56 -14.34
CA LYS A 53 17.43 -0.82 -14.01
C LYS A 53 16.69 -1.89 -14.80
N THR A 54 15.42 -1.69 -15.11
CA THR A 54 14.57 -2.73 -15.73
C THR A 54 14.26 -2.50 -17.20
N GLY A 55 14.40 -1.27 -17.69
CA GLY A 55 13.98 -0.88 -19.03
C GLY A 55 12.46 -0.84 -19.24
N VAL A 56 11.67 -1.16 -18.21
CA VAL A 56 10.19 -1.22 -18.25
C VAL A 56 9.61 0.13 -17.83
N ASP A 57 8.39 0.43 -18.31
CA ASP A 57 7.65 1.63 -17.90
C ASP A 57 7.45 1.64 -16.38
N PRO A 58 7.88 2.74 -15.69
CA PRO A 58 7.80 2.86 -14.24
C PRO A 58 6.39 2.71 -13.68
N VAL A 59 5.37 3.16 -14.43
CA VAL A 59 3.98 3.04 -14.01
C VAL A 59 3.50 1.59 -14.00
N GLN A 60 3.95 0.80 -14.97
CA GLN A 60 3.66 -0.63 -15.02
C GLN A 60 4.38 -1.38 -13.89
N THR A 61 5.64 -1.04 -13.62
CA THR A 61 6.38 -1.59 -12.48
C THR A 61 5.70 -1.30 -11.15
N LEU A 62 5.26 -0.05 -10.92
CA LEU A 62 4.49 0.34 -9.74
C LEU A 62 3.16 -0.44 -9.64
N LYS A 63 2.44 -0.56 -10.74
CA LYS A 63 1.17 -1.31 -10.78
C LYS A 63 1.39 -2.78 -10.42
N LYS A 64 2.38 -3.43 -11.03
CA LYS A 64 2.74 -4.81 -10.75
C LYS A 64 3.16 -5.01 -9.27
N ALA A 65 3.99 -4.12 -8.73
CA ALA A 65 4.37 -4.14 -7.32
C ALA A 65 3.15 -4.04 -6.41
N LEU A 66 2.26 -3.07 -6.64
CA LEU A 66 1.03 -2.91 -5.86
C LEU A 66 0.11 -4.13 -5.97
N ASP A 67 -0.02 -4.73 -7.14
CA ASP A 67 -0.84 -5.94 -7.34
C ASP A 67 -0.28 -7.13 -6.53
N ASN A 68 1.05 -7.23 -6.41
CA ASN A 68 1.70 -8.25 -5.59
C ASN A 68 1.54 -8.01 -4.07
N ILE A 69 1.32 -6.76 -3.63
CA ILE A 69 1.17 -6.42 -2.20
C ILE A 69 -0.30 -6.42 -1.76
N ARG A 70 -1.25 -6.16 -2.65
CA ARG A 70 -2.68 -6.00 -2.31
C ARG A 70 -3.21 -7.21 -1.55
N PRO A 71 -3.72 -7.02 -0.31
CA PRO A 71 -4.39 -8.10 0.42
C PRO A 71 -5.81 -8.30 -0.08
N ALA A 72 -6.25 -9.55 -0.22
CA ALA A 72 -7.64 -9.91 -0.48
C ALA A 72 -8.46 -9.97 0.81
N VAL A 73 -7.82 -10.35 1.92
CA VAL A 73 -8.44 -10.51 3.24
C VAL A 73 -7.63 -9.77 4.31
N GLU A 74 -8.32 -9.30 5.33
CA GLU A 74 -7.72 -8.75 6.55
C GLU A 74 -8.41 -9.34 7.77
N VAL A 75 -7.79 -9.19 8.94
CA VAL A 75 -8.36 -9.63 10.22
C VAL A 75 -8.78 -8.42 11.01
N LYS A 76 -10.00 -8.41 11.52
CA LYS A 76 -10.50 -7.39 12.45
C LYS A 76 -10.90 -8.01 13.76
N SER A 77 -10.51 -7.35 14.85
CA SER A 77 -10.95 -7.76 16.19
C SER A 77 -12.41 -7.41 16.42
N ARG A 78 -13.18 -8.36 16.93
CA ARG A 78 -14.56 -8.18 17.38
C ARG A 78 -14.72 -8.73 18.78
N ARG A 79 -15.41 -7.98 19.63
CA ARG A 79 -15.73 -8.43 20.98
C ARG A 79 -17.11 -9.05 21.02
N VAL A 80 -17.19 -10.31 21.45
CA VAL A 80 -18.44 -11.05 21.59
C VAL A 80 -18.44 -11.73 22.95
N GLY A 81 -19.47 -11.45 23.78
CA GLY A 81 -19.60 -12.07 25.10
C GLY A 81 -18.41 -11.86 26.04
N GLY A 82 -17.70 -10.73 25.93
CA GLY A 82 -16.52 -10.44 26.75
C GLY A 82 -15.18 -10.93 26.17
N ALA A 83 -15.19 -11.88 25.23
CA ALA A 83 -13.98 -12.35 24.53
C ALA A 83 -13.74 -11.56 23.24
N THR A 84 -12.47 -11.37 22.88
CA THR A 84 -12.08 -10.69 21.64
C THR A 84 -11.65 -11.73 20.62
N TYR A 85 -12.36 -11.77 19.49
CA TYR A 85 -12.09 -12.68 18.37
C TYR A 85 -11.47 -11.90 17.20
N GLN A 86 -10.54 -12.56 16.50
CA GLN A 86 -9.96 -12.08 15.27
C GLN A 86 -10.80 -12.60 14.09
N VAL A 87 -11.62 -11.73 13.51
CA VAL A 87 -12.58 -12.11 12.46
C VAL A 87 -12.00 -11.78 11.09
N PRO A 88 -11.82 -12.77 10.19
CA PRO A 88 -11.38 -12.53 8.82
C PRO A 88 -12.50 -11.89 7.99
N ILE A 89 -12.16 -10.85 7.26
CA ILE A 89 -13.09 -10.13 6.37
C ILE A 89 -12.41 -9.84 5.02
N GLU A 90 -13.21 -9.83 3.97
CA GLU A 90 -12.76 -9.42 2.64
C GLU A 90 -12.46 -7.93 2.60
N VAL A 91 -11.39 -7.56 1.91
CA VAL A 91 -10.95 -6.17 1.78
C VAL A 91 -11.52 -5.55 0.52
N LYS A 92 -12.24 -4.43 0.65
CA LYS A 92 -12.73 -3.66 -0.50
C LYS A 92 -11.56 -3.15 -1.35
N PRO A 93 -11.66 -3.12 -2.71
CA PRO A 93 -10.54 -2.76 -3.61
C PRO A 93 -9.83 -1.44 -3.27
N ALA A 94 -10.59 -0.40 -2.92
CA ALA A 94 -10.03 0.90 -2.54
C ALA A 94 -9.19 0.83 -1.24
N ARG A 95 -9.61 0.01 -0.28
CA ARG A 95 -8.88 -0.22 0.96
C ARG A 95 -7.64 -1.08 0.71
N SER A 96 -7.75 -2.12 -0.13
CA SER A 96 -6.64 -2.99 -0.51
C SER A 96 -5.50 -2.17 -1.13
N THR A 97 -5.80 -1.26 -2.07
CA THR A 97 -4.82 -0.34 -2.66
C THR A 97 -4.21 0.59 -1.59
N THR A 98 -5.02 1.11 -0.67
CA THR A 98 -4.53 1.98 0.40
C THR A 98 -3.59 1.24 1.36
N LEU A 99 -3.89 -0.02 1.69
CA LEU A 99 -3.04 -0.87 2.53
C LEU A 99 -1.73 -1.19 1.82
N ALA A 100 -1.78 -1.57 0.54
CA ALA A 100 -0.60 -1.84 -0.26
C ALA A 100 0.37 -0.65 -0.28
N MET A 101 -0.13 0.56 -0.58
CA MET A 101 0.69 1.77 -0.58
C MET A 101 1.25 2.12 0.82
N ARG A 102 0.48 1.86 1.87
CA ARG A 102 0.94 2.08 3.25
C ARG A 102 2.10 1.13 3.59
N TRP A 103 1.96 -0.14 3.27
CA TRP A 103 3.00 -1.13 3.53
C TRP A 103 4.27 -0.84 2.72
N LEU A 104 4.13 -0.57 1.42
CA LEU A 104 5.24 -0.15 0.56
C LEU A 104 6.04 1.01 1.21
N VAL A 105 5.38 2.09 1.60
CA VAL A 105 6.06 3.24 2.22
C VAL A 105 6.68 2.89 3.58
N THR A 106 5.97 2.09 4.39
CA THR A 106 6.46 1.71 5.72
C THR A 106 7.72 0.86 5.62
N PHE A 107 7.73 -0.15 4.76
CA PHE A 107 8.88 -1.03 4.61
C PHE A 107 10.02 -0.36 3.83
N SER A 108 9.74 0.51 2.86
CA SER A 108 10.79 1.35 2.26
C SER A 108 11.52 2.18 3.31
N ARG A 109 10.83 2.76 4.29
CA ARG A 109 11.46 3.54 5.38
C ARG A 109 12.35 2.70 6.29
N GLN A 110 12.10 1.40 6.41
CA GLN A 110 12.86 0.46 7.24
C GLN A 110 14.11 -0.09 6.54
N ARG A 111 14.25 0.15 5.24
CA ARG A 111 15.43 -0.30 4.48
C ARG A 111 16.69 0.44 4.93
N ARG A 112 17.86 -0.15 4.64
CA ARG A 112 19.17 0.34 5.12
C ARG A 112 19.87 1.30 4.15
N GLU A 113 19.35 1.48 2.94
CA GLU A 113 19.92 2.38 1.95
C GLU A 113 19.95 3.82 2.47
N LYS A 114 20.87 4.64 1.96
CA LYS A 114 21.14 5.99 2.45
C LYS A 114 19.96 6.92 2.20
N THR A 115 19.45 6.96 0.98
CA THR A 115 18.40 7.90 0.56
C THR A 115 17.02 7.23 0.49
N MET A 116 15.95 7.99 0.74
CA MET A 116 14.58 7.48 0.62
C MET A 116 14.24 7.10 -0.84
N THR A 117 14.84 7.78 -1.81
CA THR A 117 14.72 7.49 -3.24
C THR A 117 15.23 6.07 -3.55
N GLU A 118 16.43 5.73 -3.09
CA GLU A 118 17.02 4.39 -3.26
C GLU A 118 16.20 3.31 -2.54
N ARG A 119 15.76 3.59 -1.32
CA ARG A 119 14.91 2.68 -0.53
C ARG A 119 13.63 2.34 -1.27
N MET A 120 12.94 3.37 -1.76
CA MET A 120 11.69 3.22 -2.52
C MET A 120 11.92 2.49 -3.85
N MET A 121 12.99 2.83 -4.57
CA MET A 121 13.35 2.19 -5.84
C MET A 121 13.59 0.69 -5.63
N ASN A 122 14.42 0.31 -4.66
CA ASN A 122 14.75 -1.09 -4.41
C ASN A 122 13.54 -1.88 -3.88
N GLU A 123 12.69 -1.27 -3.03
CA GLU A 123 11.46 -1.91 -2.58
C GLU A 123 10.51 -2.17 -3.76
N LEU A 124 10.31 -1.20 -4.66
CA LEU A 124 9.48 -1.37 -5.86
C LEU A 124 9.99 -2.50 -6.78
N LEU A 125 11.30 -2.63 -6.93
CA LEU A 125 11.91 -3.71 -7.72
C LEU A 125 11.68 -5.07 -7.07
N ASP A 126 11.95 -5.20 -5.78
CA ASP A 126 11.75 -6.45 -5.03
C ASP A 126 10.28 -6.87 -5.10
N GLU A 127 9.35 -5.94 -4.84
CA GLU A 127 7.91 -6.19 -4.87
C GLU A 127 7.39 -6.54 -6.27
N SER A 128 7.92 -5.91 -7.32
CA SER A 128 7.55 -6.25 -8.71
C SER A 128 7.93 -7.69 -9.06
N ASN A 129 8.94 -8.24 -8.39
CA ASN A 129 9.37 -9.63 -8.53
C ASN A 129 8.71 -10.59 -7.52
N GLY A 130 7.75 -10.10 -6.73
CA GLY A 130 7.08 -10.89 -5.71
C GLY A 130 7.92 -11.14 -4.45
N LEU A 131 8.96 -10.36 -4.25
CA LEU A 131 9.85 -10.40 -3.09
C LEU A 131 9.59 -9.16 -2.20
N GLY A 132 10.29 -9.11 -1.07
CA GLY A 132 10.27 -7.93 -0.20
C GLY A 132 9.37 -8.08 1.02
N ALA A 133 9.54 -7.13 1.96
CA ALA A 133 8.88 -7.16 3.25
C ALA A 133 7.37 -6.87 3.16
N SER A 134 6.94 -6.09 2.18
CA SER A 134 5.53 -5.80 1.94
C SER A 134 4.76 -7.02 1.44
N VAL A 135 5.37 -7.81 0.55
CA VAL A 135 4.80 -9.07 0.05
C VAL A 135 4.69 -10.07 1.20
N LYS A 136 5.73 -10.20 2.02
CA LYS A 136 5.70 -11.04 3.23
C LYS A 136 4.58 -10.59 4.19
N LYS A 137 4.38 -9.29 4.37
CA LYS A 137 3.29 -8.76 5.20
C LYS A 137 1.91 -9.16 4.68
N ARG A 138 1.70 -9.14 3.35
CA ARG A 138 0.47 -9.66 2.75
C ARG A 138 0.27 -11.13 3.08
N GLU A 139 1.31 -11.96 2.88
CA GLU A 139 1.25 -13.40 3.17
C GLU A 139 0.94 -13.69 4.64
N ASP A 140 1.60 -12.98 5.56
CA ASP A 140 1.34 -13.12 7.00
C ASP A 140 -0.10 -12.72 7.34
N THR A 141 -0.63 -11.67 6.70
CA THR A 141 -2.03 -11.25 6.87
C THR A 141 -3.00 -12.32 6.35
N HIS A 142 -2.71 -12.93 5.20
CA HIS A 142 -3.51 -14.02 4.64
C HIS A 142 -3.45 -15.28 5.52
N LYS A 143 -2.25 -15.67 6.00
CA LYS A 143 -2.09 -16.78 6.94
C LYS A 143 -2.87 -16.55 8.23
N MET A 144 -2.84 -15.34 8.76
CA MET A 144 -3.60 -14.96 9.95
C MET A 144 -5.10 -15.05 9.73
N ALA A 145 -5.59 -14.62 8.57
CA ALA A 145 -7.00 -14.72 8.19
C ALA A 145 -7.44 -16.18 8.03
N GLU A 146 -6.60 -17.01 7.45
CA GLU A 146 -6.86 -18.43 7.27
C GLU A 146 -6.90 -19.17 8.61
N ALA A 147 -5.93 -18.93 9.49
CA ALA A 147 -5.92 -19.51 10.85
C ALA A 147 -7.16 -19.15 11.66
N ASN A 148 -7.76 -17.99 11.42
CA ASN A 148 -8.97 -17.52 12.09
C ASN A 148 -10.26 -17.79 11.29
N ARG A 149 -10.21 -18.61 10.24
CA ARG A 149 -11.35 -18.90 9.37
C ARG A 149 -12.58 -19.43 10.12
N ALA A 150 -12.38 -20.17 11.20
CA ALA A 150 -13.46 -20.68 12.04
C ALA A 150 -14.35 -19.58 12.64
N PHE A 151 -13.81 -18.36 12.81
CA PHE A 151 -14.53 -17.20 13.35
C PHE A 151 -15.19 -16.33 12.27
N ALA A 152 -15.16 -16.71 11.01
CA ALA A 152 -15.73 -15.94 9.90
C ALA A 152 -17.24 -15.70 10.05
N HIS A 153 -17.96 -16.59 10.74
CA HIS A 153 -19.39 -16.44 11.03
C HIS A 153 -19.70 -15.29 11.98
N TYR A 154 -18.73 -14.74 12.72
CA TYR A 154 -18.88 -13.54 13.55
C TYR A 154 -18.76 -12.23 12.78
N ARG A 155 -18.60 -12.25 11.46
CA ARG A 155 -18.59 -11.02 10.63
C ARG A 155 -19.94 -10.31 10.68
N TRP A 156 -19.93 -8.99 10.55
CA TRP A 156 -21.10 -8.10 10.50
C TRP A 156 -21.19 -7.34 9.18
#